data_62c5eeffdd424be0b59c60c72d9edfe6
#
_entry.id   62c5eeffdd424be0b59c60c72d9edfe6
#
_cell.length_a   1.000
_cell.length_b   1.000
_cell.length_c   1.000
_cell.angle_alpha   90.00
_cell.angle_beta   90.00
_cell.angle_gamma   90.00
#
_symmetry.space_group_name_H-M   'P 1'
#
loop_
_entity.id
_entity.type
_entity.pdbx_description
1 polymer ?
#
loop_
_entity_poly.entity_id
_entity_poly.type
_entity_poly.pdbx_seq_one_letter_code
_entity_poly.pdbx_strand_id
1 'polypeptide(L)'
;MPRDLSRPDHLPNLRPGREPPHPSWLPRQRRGTTPQMIGRYPDYDVLAAADSWDPATSRVIEQRMALGRRAYTFFRPDEVETLEAFCDTVTAQDDDPRVPVGRMIDEKLAAGRLDGYQYADMPDDRETIRLLLRGLDETARARYSRPDFAACDPPAREAIIKQLVEGSLQGGTWDRLNVKRAWSVAMRMVLAAFYAHPWAWNEIGFGGPAYPRGFMRLGPTSTREPFERPGATDEDPVPVADELEGERP
;
A
#
# COMPACT_ATOMS: atom_id res chain seq x y z
N MET A 1 -40.87 -10.14 -0.12
CA MET A 1 -40.87 -8.77 0.40
C MET A 1 -39.72 -8.01 -0.23
N PRO A 2 -39.96 -6.81 -0.77
CA PRO A 2 -38.84 -6.01 -1.25
C PRO A 2 -37.93 -5.69 -0.07
N ARG A 3 -36.61 -5.89 -0.24
CA ARG A 3 -35.60 -5.53 0.76
C ARG A 3 -35.62 -4.00 0.92
N ASP A 4 -35.73 -3.54 2.15
CA ASP A 4 -35.55 -2.15 2.50
C ASP A 4 -34.08 -1.76 2.34
N LEU A 5 -33.74 -1.13 1.22
CA LEU A 5 -32.39 -0.73 0.88
C LEU A 5 -31.91 0.51 1.66
N SER A 6 -32.74 1.05 2.55
CA SER A 6 -32.36 2.18 3.40
C SER A 6 -31.58 1.79 4.64
N ARG A 7 -31.47 0.48 4.94
CA ARG A 7 -30.79 -0.04 6.12
C ARG A 7 -29.36 -0.47 5.80
N PRO A 8 -28.44 -0.31 6.75
CA PRO A 8 -27.06 -0.77 6.60
C PRO A 8 -26.91 -2.27 6.36
N ASP A 9 -27.87 -3.08 6.78
CA ASP A 9 -27.88 -4.54 6.63
C ASP A 9 -28.04 -5.03 5.17
N HIS A 10 -28.30 -4.13 4.22
CA HIS A 10 -28.25 -4.47 2.79
C HIS A 10 -26.81 -4.38 2.21
N LEU A 11 -25.87 -3.84 2.93
CA LEU A 11 -24.49 -3.75 2.49
C LEU A 11 -23.86 -5.15 2.37
N PRO A 12 -22.99 -5.37 1.36
CA PRO A 12 -22.45 -6.71 1.07
C PRO A 12 -21.66 -7.34 2.22
N ASN A 13 -21.11 -6.52 3.11
CA ASN A 13 -20.32 -6.93 4.26
C ASN A 13 -21.12 -7.13 5.56
N LEU A 14 -22.44 -6.84 5.53
CA LEU A 14 -23.32 -7.07 6.67
C LEU A 14 -24.33 -8.17 6.36
N ARG A 15 -24.37 -9.22 7.17
CA ARG A 15 -25.43 -10.23 7.14
C ARG A 15 -26.55 -9.82 8.08
N PRO A 16 -27.83 -9.83 7.62
CA PRO A 16 -28.94 -9.54 8.50
C PRO A 16 -28.93 -10.41 9.75
N GLY A 17 -29.02 -9.80 10.93
CA GLY A 17 -29.06 -10.50 12.21
C GLY A 17 -27.72 -10.98 12.75
N ARG A 18 -26.61 -10.67 12.12
CA ARG A 18 -25.26 -10.90 12.66
C ARG A 18 -24.77 -9.65 13.36
N GLU A 19 -24.36 -9.80 14.61
CA GLU A 19 -23.62 -8.74 15.29
C GLU A 19 -22.30 -8.49 14.53
N PRO A 20 -21.88 -7.23 14.33
CA PRO A 20 -20.58 -6.94 13.80
C PRO A 20 -19.51 -7.60 14.69
N PRO A 21 -18.44 -8.17 14.13
CA PRO A 21 -17.40 -8.80 14.93
C PRO A 21 -16.81 -7.76 15.90
N HIS A 22 -16.63 -8.19 17.16
CA HIS A 22 -16.06 -7.32 18.19
C HIS A 22 -14.66 -6.84 17.74
N PRO A 23 -14.28 -5.58 17.93
CA PRO A 23 -12.98 -5.03 17.50
C PRO A 23 -11.77 -5.85 17.96
N SER A 24 -11.80 -6.44 19.16
CA SER A 24 -10.75 -7.33 19.66
C SER A 24 -10.66 -8.67 18.91
N TRP A 25 -11.60 -8.98 18.05
CA TRP A 25 -11.73 -10.22 17.30
C TRP A 25 -11.08 -10.16 15.93
N LEU A 26 -10.99 -8.94 15.40
CA LEU A 26 -10.30 -8.70 14.14
C LEU A 26 -8.81 -8.63 14.41
N PRO A 27 -7.99 -9.29 13.57
CA PRO A 27 -6.57 -9.09 13.63
C PRO A 27 -6.29 -7.60 13.51
N ARG A 28 -5.82 -7.00 14.60
CA ARG A 28 -5.48 -5.58 14.58
C ARG A 28 -4.21 -5.42 13.79
N GLN A 29 -4.30 -4.72 12.69
CA GLN A 29 -3.14 -4.18 12.06
C GLN A 29 -2.60 -3.07 12.97
N ARG A 30 -1.62 -3.43 13.80
CA ARG A 30 -0.87 -2.42 14.53
C ARG A 30 -0.11 -1.59 13.51
N ARG A 31 -0.01 -0.31 13.74
CA ARG A 31 0.89 0.53 12.97
C ARG A 31 2.28 -0.09 13.02
N GLY A 32 2.90 -0.31 11.84
CA GLY A 32 4.16 -1.02 11.75
C GLY A 32 4.10 -2.54 11.64
N THR A 33 2.93 -3.15 11.78
CA THR A 33 2.78 -4.58 11.52
C THR A 33 2.63 -4.83 10.04
N THR A 34 3.50 -5.65 9.49
CA THR A 34 3.41 -6.04 8.09
C THR A 34 2.18 -6.89 7.83
N PRO A 35 1.42 -6.62 6.75
CA PRO A 35 0.15 -7.26 6.50
C PRO A 35 0.24 -8.73 6.09
N GLN A 36 1.36 -9.20 5.62
CA GLN A 36 1.50 -10.44 4.88
C GLN A 36 1.33 -11.73 5.69
N MET A 37 1.61 -11.71 7.00
CA MET A 37 1.64 -12.91 7.84
C MET A 37 0.63 -12.89 8.98
N ILE A 38 0.38 -11.74 9.55
CA ILE A 38 -0.46 -11.54 10.74
C ILE A 38 -1.43 -10.39 10.57
N GLY A 39 -1.80 -10.11 9.32
CA GLY A 39 -2.72 -9.06 8.96
C GLY A 39 -4.16 -9.39 9.32
N ARG A 40 -5.09 -8.72 8.65
CA ARG A 40 -6.53 -8.83 8.92
C ARG A 40 -7.07 -10.26 8.80
N TYR A 41 -6.48 -11.05 7.92
CA TYR A 41 -6.90 -12.42 7.62
C TYR A 41 -5.73 -13.40 7.74
N PRO A 42 -5.28 -13.74 8.96
CA PRO A 42 -4.09 -14.58 9.17
C PRO A 42 -4.29 -16.04 8.72
N ASP A 43 -5.53 -16.46 8.51
CA ASP A 43 -5.94 -17.78 8.04
C ASP A 43 -6.05 -17.87 6.51
N TYR A 44 -5.74 -16.79 5.80
CA TYR A 44 -5.88 -16.71 4.35
C TYR A 44 -4.54 -16.54 3.66
N ASP A 45 -4.28 -17.41 2.67
CA ASP A 45 -3.13 -17.31 1.77
C ASP A 45 -3.59 -17.43 0.31
N VAL A 46 -3.46 -16.35 -0.44
CA VAL A 46 -3.80 -16.31 -1.86
C VAL A 46 -2.95 -17.26 -2.71
N LEU A 47 -1.74 -17.60 -2.27
CA LEU A 47 -0.87 -18.54 -2.96
C LEU A 47 -1.42 -19.98 -2.96
N ALA A 48 -2.32 -20.30 -2.04
CA ALA A 48 -3.05 -21.56 -2.07
C ALA A 48 -3.94 -21.73 -3.32
N ALA A 49 -4.25 -20.61 -4.02
CA ALA A 49 -4.99 -20.64 -5.29
C ALA A 49 -4.07 -20.71 -6.53
N ALA A 50 -2.75 -20.87 -6.36
CA ALA A 50 -1.77 -20.82 -7.46
C ALA A 50 -2.03 -21.86 -8.56
N ASP A 51 -2.57 -23.03 -8.22
CA ASP A 51 -2.92 -24.08 -9.17
C ASP A 51 -4.05 -23.66 -10.15
N SER A 52 -4.78 -22.60 -9.83
CA SER A 52 -5.81 -22.03 -10.70
C SER A 52 -5.26 -21.05 -11.74
N TRP A 53 -3.99 -20.66 -11.64
CA TRP A 53 -3.37 -19.69 -12.53
C TRP A 53 -2.73 -20.36 -13.74
N ASP A 54 -2.69 -19.62 -14.85
CA ASP A 54 -1.91 -20.06 -15.99
C ASP A 54 -0.40 -19.85 -15.77
N PRO A 55 0.47 -20.48 -16.58
CA PRO A 55 1.92 -20.37 -16.40
C PRO A 55 2.47 -18.94 -16.54
N ALA A 56 1.80 -18.07 -17.32
CA ALA A 56 2.25 -16.69 -17.47
C ALA A 56 1.94 -15.87 -16.21
N THR A 57 0.74 -16.04 -15.64
CA THR A 57 0.32 -15.42 -14.38
C THR A 57 1.21 -15.88 -13.21
N SER A 58 1.41 -17.19 -13.05
CA SER A 58 2.27 -17.76 -12.02
C SER A 58 3.67 -17.16 -12.06
N ARG A 59 4.26 -17.09 -13.24
CA ARG A 59 5.60 -16.50 -13.45
C ARG A 59 5.70 -15.05 -13.01
N VAL A 60 4.68 -14.24 -13.30
CA VAL A 60 4.65 -12.83 -12.86
C VAL A 60 4.59 -12.72 -11.34
N ILE A 61 3.80 -13.57 -10.69
CA ILE A 61 3.67 -13.58 -9.23
C ILE A 61 4.97 -14.03 -8.57
N GLU A 62 5.58 -15.12 -9.07
CA GLU A 62 6.87 -15.61 -8.60
C GLU A 62 7.98 -14.53 -8.73
N GLN A 63 7.99 -13.81 -9.85
CA GLN A 63 8.92 -12.69 -10.04
C GLN A 63 8.73 -11.60 -9.00
N ARG A 64 7.48 -11.24 -8.67
CA ARG A 64 7.19 -10.24 -7.61
C ARG A 64 7.66 -10.71 -6.23
N MET A 65 7.41 -11.98 -5.90
CA MET A 65 7.89 -12.58 -4.66
C MET A 65 9.42 -12.61 -4.55
N ALA A 66 10.10 -12.76 -5.68
CA ALA A 66 11.56 -12.81 -5.74
C ALA A 66 12.24 -11.42 -5.67
N LEU A 67 11.50 -10.32 -5.89
CA LEU A 67 12.06 -8.97 -5.97
C LEU A 67 12.76 -8.51 -4.68
N GLY A 68 12.29 -8.93 -3.52
CA GLY A 68 12.89 -8.58 -2.25
C GLY A 68 14.37 -8.97 -2.12
N ARG A 69 14.86 -9.89 -2.96
CA ARG A 69 16.25 -10.37 -2.97
C ARG A 69 17.14 -9.70 -4.02
N ARG A 70 16.58 -8.84 -4.88
CA ARG A 70 17.34 -8.22 -5.97
C ARG A 70 18.04 -6.95 -5.51
N ALA A 71 19.18 -6.64 -6.11
CA ALA A 71 19.85 -5.36 -5.91
C ALA A 71 19.09 -4.22 -6.59
N TYR A 72 19.24 -3.02 -6.05
CA TYR A 72 18.77 -1.80 -6.70
C TYR A 72 19.59 -1.51 -7.95
N THR A 73 18.96 -1.00 -9.00
CA THR A 73 19.59 -0.72 -10.28
C THR A 73 19.37 0.70 -10.78
N PHE A 74 18.28 1.34 -10.38
CA PHE A 74 17.96 2.71 -10.75
C PHE A 74 18.42 3.72 -9.71
N PHE A 75 18.10 3.45 -8.43
CA PHE A 75 18.46 4.35 -7.34
C PHE A 75 19.89 4.11 -6.86
N ARG A 76 20.57 5.21 -6.48
CA ARG A 76 21.85 5.15 -5.81
C ARG A 76 21.70 4.71 -4.36
N PRO A 77 22.77 4.20 -3.72
CA PRO A 77 22.70 3.75 -2.31
C PRO A 77 22.13 4.80 -1.34
N ASP A 78 22.51 6.06 -1.50
CA ASP A 78 22.00 7.17 -0.69
C ASP A 78 20.51 7.45 -0.92
N GLU A 79 20.02 7.26 -2.14
CA GLU A 79 18.59 7.39 -2.48
C GLU A 79 17.77 6.20 -1.95
N VAL A 80 18.37 5.01 -1.89
CA VAL A 80 17.70 3.77 -1.45
C VAL A 80 17.27 3.87 0.01
N GLU A 81 18.11 4.35 0.92
CA GLU A 81 17.79 4.46 2.34
C GLU A 81 16.57 5.35 2.56
N THR A 82 16.54 6.49 1.89
CA THR A 82 15.40 7.42 1.95
C THR A 82 14.14 6.84 1.27
N LEU A 83 14.31 6.15 0.14
CA LEU A 83 13.19 5.50 -0.56
C LEU A 83 12.53 4.41 0.32
N GLU A 84 13.32 3.53 0.92
CA GLU A 84 12.79 2.47 1.79
C GLU A 84 12.08 3.09 2.99
N ALA A 85 12.72 4.04 3.68
CA ALA A 85 12.10 4.72 4.81
C ALA A 85 10.81 5.46 4.43
N PHE A 86 10.75 6.05 3.23
CA PHE A 86 9.53 6.67 2.72
C PHE A 86 8.44 5.63 2.47
N CYS A 87 8.75 4.56 1.74
CA CYS A 87 7.81 3.50 1.45
C CYS A 87 7.26 2.85 2.73
N ASP A 88 8.13 2.51 3.67
CA ASP A 88 7.75 1.91 4.94
C ASP A 88 6.84 2.84 5.76
N THR A 89 7.18 4.12 5.83
CA THR A 89 6.37 5.11 6.57
C THR A 89 4.96 5.23 5.98
N VAL A 90 4.82 5.32 4.65
CA VAL A 90 3.50 5.52 4.01
C VAL A 90 2.67 4.24 3.89
N THR A 91 3.30 3.06 3.99
CA THR A 91 2.62 1.76 3.99
C THR A 91 2.55 1.12 5.37
N ALA A 92 3.04 1.81 6.40
CA ALA A 92 3.08 1.35 7.79
C ALA A 92 3.76 -0.01 7.97
N GLN A 93 4.92 -0.19 7.33
CA GLN A 93 5.71 -1.43 7.41
C GLN A 93 6.96 -1.21 8.27
N ASP A 94 6.86 -1.45 9.57
CA ASP A 94 7.99 -1.26 10.50
C ASP A 94 8.79 -2.55 10.74
N ASP A 95 8.18 -3.72 10.55
CA ASP A 95 8.77 -5.02 10.83
C ASP A 95 8.95 -5.88 9.56
N ASP A 96 9.90 -6.82 9.62
CA ASP A 96 10.05 -7.87 8.60
C ASP A 96 9.16 -9.09 8.91
N PRO A 97 8.67 -9.77 7.86
CA PRO A 97 8.91 -9.55 6.42
C PRO A 97 8.05 -8.41 5.87
N ARG A 98 8.58 -7.64 4.91
CA ARG A 98 7.93 -6.48 4.28
C ARG A 98 7.66 -6.70 2.79
N VAL A 99 6.58 -6.12 2.29
CA VAL A 99 6.39 -5.98 0.85
C VAL A 99 7.52 -5.11 0.29
N PRO A 100 8.31 -5.56 -0.68
CA PRO A 100 9.49 -4.84 -1.16
C PRO A 100 9.12 -3.70 -2.12
N VAL A 101 8.38 -2.71 -1.62
CA VAL A 101 7.80 -1.62 -2.41
C VAL A 101 8.89 -0.81 -3.12
N GLY A 102 9.95 -0.43 -2.40
CA GLY A 102 11.06 0.34 -2.96
C GLY A 102 11.73 -0.39 -4.14
N ARG A 103 11.94 -1.71 -4.02
CA ARG A 103 12.53 -2.53 -5.10
C ARG A 103 11.60 -2.68 -6.30
N MET A 104 10.29 -2.76 -6.08
CA MET A 104 9.32 -2.81 -7.17
C MET A 104 9.27 -1.49 -7.95
N ILE A 105 9.41 -0.36 -7.25
CA ILE A 105 9.52 0.98 -7.86
C ILE A 105 10.84 1.07 -8.64
N ASP A 106 11.96 0.64 -8.06
CA ASP A 106 13.27 0.61 -8.71
C ASP A 106 13.23 -0.15 -10.04
N GLU A 107 12.70 -1.38 -10.03
CA GLU A 107 12.57 -2.20 -11.24
C GLU A 107 11.70 -1.51 -12.31
N LYS A 108 10.56 -0.92 -11.91
CA LYS A 108 9.68 -0.20 -12.82
C LYS A 108 10.42 0.95 -13.51
N LEU A 109 11.13 1.75 -12.73
CA LEU A 109 11.85 2.94 -13.24
C LEU A 109 13.10 2.55 -14.04
N ALA A 110 13.85 1.54 -13.61
CA ALA A 110 14.99 1.01 -14.34
C ALA A 110 14.58 0.48 -15.74
N ALA A 111 13.45 -0.22 -15.80
CA ALA A 111 12.90 -0.73 -17.06
C ALA A 111 12.25 0.35 -17.95
N GLY A 112 12.20 1.62 -17.52
CA GLY A 112 11.56 2.69 -18.27
C GLY A 112 10.04 2.55 -18.40
N ARG A 113 9.40 1.75 -17.55
CA ARG A 113 7.95 1.58 -17.54
C ARG A 113 7.29 2.73 -16.79
N LEU A 114 7.06 3.83 -17.51
CA LEU A 114 6.39 5.01 -16.99
C LEU A 114 4.88 4.92 -17.25
N ASP A 115 4.11 5.68 -16.47
CA ASP A 115 2.67 5.78 -16.71
C ASP A 115 2.40 6.65 -17.94
N GLY A 116 1.28 6.41 -18.62
CA GLY A 116 1.01 6.99 -19.94
C GLY A 116 0.72 8.48 -19.96
N TYR A 117 0.58 9.15 -18.79
CA TYR A 117 0.40 10.59 -18.73
C TYR A 117 1.32 11.22 -17.67
N GLN A 118 1.67 12.48 -17.87
CA GLN A 118 2.43 13.28 -16.92
C GLN A 118 1.81 14.67 -16.78
N TYR A 119 1.98 15.27 -15.62
CA TYR A 119 1.58 16.66 -15.41
C TYR A 119 2.51 17.60 -16.18
N ALA A 120 1.94 18.56 -16.91
CA ALA A 120 2.71 19.49 -17.74
C ALA A 120 3.70 20.38 -16.96
N ASP A 121 3.45 20.60 -15.68
CA ASP A 121 4.28 21.39 -14.76
C ASP A 121 5.14 20.52 -13.82
N MET A 122 5.33 19.25 -14.16
CA MET A 122 6.18 18.32 -13.41
C MET A 122 7.26 17.74 -14.30
N PRO A 123 8.43 17.42 -13.75
CA PRO A 123 9.39 16.54 -14.39
C PRO A 123 8.79 15.16 -14.66
N ASP A 124 9.48 14.33 -15.45
CA ASP A 124 9.09 12.93 -15.59
C ASP A 124 9.12 12.20 -14.25
N ASP A 125 8.52 11.02 -14.21
CA ASP A 125 8.38 10.21 -12.99
C ASP A 125 9.73 9.89 -12.34
N ARG A 126 10.78 9.65 -13.13
CA ARG A 126 12.11 9.31 -12.64
C ARG A 126 12.76 10.49 -11.91
N GLU A 127 12.71 11.65 -12.53
CA GLU A 127 13.24 12.87 -11.93
C GLU A 127 12.36 13.34 -10.77
N THR A 128 11.05 13.21 -10.88
CA THR A 128 10.09 13.54 -9.81
C THR A 128 10.42 12.79 -8.54
N ILE A 129 10.60 11.46 -8.59
CA ILE A 129 10.91 10.67 -7.40
C ILE A 129 12.28 11.03 -6.84
N ARG A 130 13.30 11.22 -7.66
CA ARG A 130 14.63 11.65 -7.17
C ARG A 130 14.59 13.01 -6.48
N LEU A 131 13.86 13.96 -7.04
CA LEU A 131 13.68 15.27 -6.41
C LEU A 131 12.90 15.17 -5.10
N LEU A 132 11.86 14.33 -5.04
CA LEU A 132 11.12 14.08 -3.82
C LEU A 132 12.02 13.52 -2.72
N LEU A 133 12.81 12.48 -3.00
CA LEU A 133 13.74 11.90 -2.02
C LEU A 133 14.76 12.93 -1.53
N ARG A 134 15.35 13.70 -2.44
CA ARG A 134 16.26 14.78 -2.09
C ARG A 134 15.61 15.84 -1.21
N GLY A 135 14.38 16.23 -1.53
CA GLY A 135 13.62 17.21 -0.75
C GLY A 135 13.30 16.71 0.66
N LEU A 136 12.99 15.40 0.82
CA LEU A 136 12.81 14.78 2.13
C LEU A 136 14.09 14.87 2.97
N ASP A 137 15.25 14.55 2.38
CA ASP A 137 16.54 14.64 3.07
C ASP A 137 16.92 16.08 3.42
N GLU A 138 16.68 17.03 2.53
CA GLU A 138 16.91 18.46 2.81
C GLU A 138 16.01 18.93 3.97
N THR A 139 14.76 18.49 4.02
CA THR A 139 13.82 18.80 5.10
C THR A 139 14.27 18.18 6.43
N ALA A 140 14.75 16.94 6.43
CA ALA A 140 15.27 16.27 7.60
C ALA A 140 16.48 17.01 8.18
N ARG A 141 17.41 17.44 7.33
CA ARG A 141 18.58 18.25 7.74
C ARG A 141 18.18 19.59 8.32
N ALA A 142 17.31 20.30 7.64
CA ALA A 142 16.94 21.67 8.02
C ALA A 142 16.10 21.75 9.30
N ARG A 143 15.20 20.79 9.53
CA ARG A 143 14.21 20.88 10.62
C ARG A 143 14.50 19.97 11.81
N TYR A 144 15.16 18.83 11.56
CA TYR A 144 15.39 17.81 12.57
C TYR A 144 16.87 17.58 12.85
N SER A 145 17.78 18.27 12.18
CA SER A 145 19.25 18.09 12.30
C SER A 145 19.65 16.62 12.10
N ARG A 146 18.98 15.93 11.19
CA ARG A 146 19.30 14.56 10.79
C ARG A 146 19.99 14.56 9.44
N PRO A 147 20.89 13.60 9.16
CA PRO A 147 21.63 13.54 7.89
C PRO A 147 20.71 13.35 6.69
N ASP A 148 19.64 12.60 6.88
CA ASP A 148 18.65 12.26 5.86
C ASP A 148 17.28 11.91 6.50
N PHE A 149 16.29 11.64 5.67
CA PHE A 149 14.95 11.26 6.11
C PHE A 149 14.93 9.90 6.83
N ALA A 150 15.76 8.95 6.39
CA ALA A 150 15.83 7.62 6.99
C ALA A 150 16.34 7.66 8.43
N ALA A 151 17.21 8.62 8.76
CA ALA A 151 17.74 8.82 10.11
C ALA A 151 16.76 9.54 11.06
N CYS A 152 15.61 10.02 10.57
CA CYS A 152 14.56 10.58 11.42
C CYS A 152 13.84 9.47 12.19
N ASP A 153 13.40 9.78 13.40
CA ASP A 153 12.47 8.92 14.14
C ASP A 153 11.06 8.89 13.48
N PRO A 154 10.23 7.91 13.80
CA PRO A 154 8.90 7.78 13.16
C PRO A 154 8.04 9.04 13.29
N PRO A 155 7.92 9.73 14.44
CA PRO A 155 7.15 10.95 14.55
C PRO A 155 7.64 12.08 13.63
N ALA A 156 8.96 12.23 13.47
CA ALA A 156 9.54 13.23 12.58
C ALA A 156 9.27 12.90 11.10
N ARG A 157 9.40 11.61 10.70
CA ARG A 157 9.04 11.17 9.35
C ARG A 157 7.58 11.48 9.04
N GLU A 158 6.68 11.16 9.95
CA GLU A 158 5.26 11.40 9.79
C GLU A 158 4.93 12.88 9.67
N ALA A 159 5.57 13.73 10.47
CA ALA A 159 5.39 15.17 10.39
C ALA A 159 5.86 15.75 9.04
N ILE A 160 6.95 15.22 8.47
CA ILE A 160 7.41 15.58 7.13
C ILE A 160 6.41 15.10 6.07
N ILE A 161 5.96 13.84 6.16
CA ILE A 161 4.96 13.29 5.22
C ILE A 161 3.66 14.08 5.27
N LYS A 162 3.18 14.46 6.47
CA LYS A 162 2.00 15.31 6.60
C LYS A 162 2.13 16.61 5.82
N GLN A 163 3.27 17.28 5.93
CA GLN A 163 3.54 18.52 5.18
C GLN A 163 3.62 18.29 3.67
N LEU A 164 4.17 17.15 3.24
CA LEU A 164 4.18 16.73 1.84
C LEU A 164 2.75 16.57 1.30
N VAL A 165 1.88 15.89 2.05
CA VAL A 165 0.45 15.72 1.74
C VAL A 165 -0.27 17.05 1.63
N GLU A 166 -0.04 17.95 2.59
CA GLU A 166 -0.62 19.29 2.62
C GLU A 166 -0.09 20.20 1.50
N GLY A 167 1.06 19.84 0.92
CA GLY A 167 1.76 20.64 -0.09
C GLY A 167 2.38 21.90 0.50
N SER A 168 2.75 21.87 1.78
CA SER A 168 3.28 23.02 2.53
C SER A 168 4.81 23.08 2.58
N LEU A 169 5.51 22.08 2.02
CA LEU A 169 6.96 22.07 1.91
C LEU A 169 7.44 23.10 0.88
N GLN A 170 8.48 23.87 1.23
CA GLN A 170 9.01 24.97 0.42
C GLN A 170 10.51 25.10 0.61
N GLY A 171 11.16 25.73 -0.35
CA GLY A 171 12.59 26.00 -0.36
C GLY A 171 13.44 24.84 -0.92
N GLY A 172 14.62 25.14 -1.42
CA GLY A 172 15.54 24.14 -1.94
C GLY A 172 14.96 23.33 -3.10
N THR A 173 15.01 22.00 -2.97
CA THR A 173 14.51 21.08 -4.00
C THR A 173 12.99 21.21 -4.20
N TRP A 174 12.23 21.58 -3.18
CA TRP A 174 10.78 21.70 -3.27
C TRP A 174 10.31 22.80 -4.24
N ASP A 175 11.10 23.83 -4.46
CA ASP A 175 10.77 24.91 -5.40
C ASP A 175 10.79 24.46 -6.88
N ARG A 176 11.32 23.27 -7.13
CA ARG A 176 11.36 22.62 -8.46
C ARG A 176 10.17 21.73 -8.74
N LEU A 177 9.28 21.52 -7.76
CA LEU A 177 8.17 20.59 -7.80
C LEU A 177 6.85 21.27 -7.43
N ASN A 178 5.77 20.84 -8.06
CA ASN A 178 4.47 20.99 -7.45
C ASN A 178 4.33 19.89 -6.37
N VAL A 179 4.48 20.27 -5.11
CA VAL A 179 4.59 19.34 -3.97
C VAL A 179 3.39 18.39 -3.88
N LYS A 180 2.15 18.89 -4.08
CA LYS A 180 0.95 18.03 -4.08
C LYS A 180 0.95 17.02 -5.22
N ARG A 181 1.44 17.42 -6.39
CA ARG A 181 1.56 16.49 -7.53
C ARG A 181 2.68 15.49 -7.33
N ALA A 182 3.80 15.91 -6.75
CA ALA A 182 4.88 15.00 -6.38
C ALA A 182 4.39 13.92 -5.40
N TRP A 183 3.59 14.29 -4.40
CA TRP A 183 2.89 13.34 -3.54
C TRP A 183 2.00 12.38 -4.33
N SER A 184 1.17 12.90 -5.22
CA SER A 184 0.26 12.06 -6.05
C SER A 184 1.02 11.07 -6.92
N VAL A 185 2.13 11.50 -7.54
CA VAL A 185 3.01 10.63 -8.35
C VAL A 185 3.62 9.54 -7.48
N ALA A 186 4.19 9.90 -6.32
CA ALA A 186 4.82 8.95 -5.42
C ALA A 186 3.81 7.92 -4.89
N MET A 187 2.64 8.36 -4.43
CA MET A 187 1.62 7.44 -3.90
C MET A 187 1.04 6.53 -4.96
N ARG A 188 0.87 6.99 -6.20
CA ARG A 188 0.48 6.11 -7.30
C ARG A 188 1.47 4.97 -7.49
N MET A 189 2.78 5.25 -7.44
CA MET A 189 3.82 4.22 -7.56
C MET A 189 3.84 3.29 -6.35
N VAL A 190 3.80 3.84 -5.14
CA VAL A 190 3.82 3.07 -3.89
C VAL A 190 2.62 2.13 -3.81
N LEU A 191 1.39 2.64 -4.02
CA LEU A 191 0.18 1.83 -3.93
C LEU A 191 0.11 0.78 -5.06
N ALA A 192 0.52 1.15 -6.28
CA ALA A 192 0.59 0.18 -7.38
C ALA A 192 1.59 -0.94 -7.10
N ALA A 193 2.72 -0.65 -6.47
CA ALA A 193 3.70 -1.65 -6.06
C ALA A 193 3.17 -2.49 -4.89
N PHE A 194 2.70 -1.86 -3.83
CA PHE A 194 2.21 -2.53 -2.62
C PHE A 194 1.08 -3.51 -2.94
N TYR A 195 0.01 -3.03 -3.60
CA TYR A 195 -1.15 -3.86 -3.95
C TYR A 195 -0.93 -4.78 -5.18
N ALA A 196 0.25 -4.75 -5.79
CA ALA A 196 0.64 -5.77 -6.75
C ALA A 196 1.24 -7.02 -6.10
N HIS A 197 1.56 -6.99 -4.81
CA HIS A 197 2.20 -8.07 -4.10
C HIS A 197 1.21 -9.02 -3.42
N PRO A 198 1.41 -10.36 -3.48
CA PRO A 198 0.48 -11.33 -2.87
C PRO A 198 0.25 -11.14 -1.37
N TRP A 199 1.23 -10.66 -0.63
CA TRP A 199 1.06 -10.40 0.79
C TRP A 199 0.04 -9.30 1.07
N ALA A 200 0.02 -8.24 0.26
CA ALA A 200 -1.02 -7.22 0.36
C ALA A 200 -2.41 -7.76 -0.02
N TRP A 201 -2.47 -8.75 -0.92
CA TRP A 201 -3.74 -9.42 -1.24
C TRP A 201 -4.28 -10.24 -0.07
N ASN A 202 -3.41 -10.92 0.67
CA ASN A 202 -3.79 -11.64 1.88
C ASN A 202 -4.41 -10.70 2.92
N GLU A 203 -3.84 -9.49 3.06
CA GLU A 203 -4.34 -8.48 3.99
C GLU A 203 -5.78 -8.05 3.72
N ILE A 204 -6.15 -7.93 2.46
CA ILE A 204 -7.49 -7.49 2.04
C ILE A 204 -8.42 -8.65 1.67
N GLY A 205 -7.96 -9.90 1.78
CA GLY A 205 -8.75 -11.07 1.40
C GLY A 205 -9.01 -11.19 -0.11
N PHE A 206 -8.18 -10.55 -0.95
CA PHE A 206 -8.34 -10.57 -2.40
C PHE A 206 -7.91 -11.90 -3.00
N GLY A 207 -8.73 -12.47 -3.89
CA GLY A 207 -8.53 -13.79 -4.49
C GLY A 207 -7.44 -13.91 -5.53
N GLY A 208 -6.62 -12.89 -5.70
CA GLY A 208 -5.54 -12.88 -6.69
C GLY A 208 -6.02 -12.66 -8.13
N PRO A 209 -5.16 -12.88 -9.12
CA PRO A 209 -5.48 -12.69 -10.53
C PRO A 209 -6.66 -13.53 -10.99
N ALA A 210 -7.58 -12.90 -11.71
CA ALA A 210 -8.76 -13.57 -12.25
C ALA A 210 -8.47 -14.43 -13.49
N TYR A 211 -7.34 -14.22 -14.18
CA TYR A 211 -7.00 -14.98 -15.37
C TYR A 211 -6.38 -16.35 -15.03
N PRO A 212 -6.74 -17.45 -15.71
CA PRO A 212 -7.65 -17.53 -16.86
C PRO A 212 -9.14 -17.71 -16.48
N ARG A 213 -9.48 -17.87 -15.21
CA ARG A 213 -10.84 -18.21 -14.75
C ARG A 213 -11.88 -17.10 -14.96
N GLY A 214 -11.45 -15.84 -15.02
CA GLY A 214 -12.32 -14.67 -15.04
C GLY A 214 -12.96 -14.37 -13.68
N PHE A 215 -13.64 -13.23 -13.59
CA PHE A 215 -14.52 -12.93 -12.47
C PHE A 215 -15.88 -13.59 -12.70
N MET A 216 -16.33 -14.39 -11.75
CA MET A 216 -17.52 -15.23 -11.89
C MET A 216 -18.76 -14.63 -11.25
N ARG A 217 -18.58 -13.68 -10.33
CA ARG A 217 -19.68 -13.15 -9.51
C ARG A 217 -19.66 -11.63 -9.48
N LEU A 218 -20.11 -11.06 -10.60
CA LEU A 218 -20.25 -9.62 -10.73
C LEU A 218 -21.71 -9.22 -10.56
N GLY A 219 -21.96 -8.19 -9.78
CA GLY A 219 -23.28 -7.60 -9.62
C GLY A 219 -23.80 -7.52 -8.19
N PRO A 220 -24.89 -6.79 -7.96
CA PRO A 220 -25.38 -6.48 -6.61
C PRO A 220 -25.88 -7.68 -5.80
N THR A 221 -26.14 -8.81 -6.46
CA THR A 221 -26.57 -10.04 -5.80
C THR A 221 -25.43 -11.04 -5.57
N SER A 222 -24.22 -10.70 -6.08
CA SER A 222 -23.03 -11.53 -5.90
C SER A 222 -22.44 -11.32 -4.53
N THR A 223 -22.09 -12.40 -3.85
CA THR A 223 -21.56 -12.32 -2.48
C THR A 223 -20.05 -12.20 -2.47
N ARG A 224 -19.36 -12.93 -3.33
CA ARG A 224 -17.90 -12.88 -3.48
C ARG A 224 -17.42 -13.79 -4.60
N GLU A 225 -16.18 -13.58 -5.02
CA GLU A 225 -15.46 -14.53 -5.86
C GLU A 225 -15.10 -15.80 -5.07
N PRO A 226 -15.11 -16.99 -5.71
CA PRO A 226 -14.80 -18.25 -5.01
C PRO A 226 -13.42 -18.33 -4.38
N PHE A 227 -12.47 -17.53 -4.88
CA PHE A 227 -11.07 -17.54 -4.43
C PHE A 227 -10.75 -16.42 -3.43
N GLU A 228 -11.69 -15.54 -3.15
CA GLU A 228 -11.55 -14.57 -2.08
C GLU A 228 -11.64 -15.25 -0.71
N ARG A 229 -11.03 -14.63 0.28
CA ARG A 229 -11.13 -15.12 1.66
C ARG A 229 -12.60 -15.17 2.08
N PRO A 230 -13.07 -16.32 2.60
CA PRO A 230 -14.42 -16.44 3.12
C PRO A 230 -14.71 -15.38 4.19
N GLY A 231 -15.76 -14.59 3.97
CA GLY A 231 -16.15 -13.52 4.89
C GLY A 231 -15.53 -12.15 4.60
N ALA A 232 -14.56 -12.02 3.67
CA ALA A 232 -13.95 -10.73 3.34
C ALA A 232 -14.95 -9.64 2.91
N THR A 233 -16.06 -10.06 2.27
CA THR A 233 -17.16 -9.16 1.87
C THR A 233 -18.29 -9.09 2.90
N ASP A 234 -18.31 -9.96 3.88
CA ASP A 234 -19.35 -10.08 4.89
C ASP A 234 -18.93 -9.44 6.24
N GLU A 235 -17.65 -9.15 6.40
CA GLU A 235 -17.08 -8.56 7.61
C GLU A 235 -16.88 -7.07 7.40
N ASP A 236 -17.48 -6.26 8.28
CA ASP A 236 -17.21 -4.84 8.29
C ASP A 236 -15.77 -4.59 8.74
N PRO A 237 -15.00 -3.77 8.01
CA PRO A 237 -13.75 -3.28 8.54
C PRO A 237 -14.05 -2.47 9.81
N VAL A 238 -13.30 -2.73 10.87
CA VAL A 238 -13.37 -1.89 12.07
C VAL A 238 -12.99 -0.47 11.66
N PRO A 239 -13.81 0.54 11.93
CA PRO A 239 -13.46 1.92 11.67
C PRO A 239 -12.14 2.27 12.37
N VAL A 240 -11.21 2.84 11.65
CA VAL A 240 -9.89 3.23 12.19
C VAL A 240 -10.04 4.18 13.40
N ALA A 241 -11.10 4.98 13.42
CA ALA A 241 -11.43 5.84 14.55
C ALA A 241 -11.68 5.06 15.84
N ASP A 242 -12.42 3.94 15.76
CA ASP A 242 -12.76 3.11 16.93
C ASP A 242 -11.51 2.39 17.47
N GLU A 243 -10.59 2.01 16.59
CA GLU A 243 -9.30 1.44 16.99
C GLU A 243 -8.43 2.46 17.74
N LEU A 244 -8.40 3.71 17.27
CA LEU A 244 -7.63 4.79 17.88
C LEU A 244 -8.24 5.26 19.21
N GLU A 245 -9.56 5.18 19.40
CA GLU A 245 -10.22 5.52 20.67
C GLU A 245 -10.00 4.42 21.73
N GLY A 246 -9.90 3.16 21.34
CA GLY A 246 -9.59 2.05 22.25
C GLY A 246 -8.14 2.00 22.73
N GLU A 247 -7.24 2.78 22.16
CA GLU A 247 -5.82 2.86 22.52
C GLU A 247 -5.47 4.11 23.35
N ARG A 248 -6.42 4.97 23.67
CA ARG A 248 -6.19 6.07 24.61
C ARG A 248 -6.22 5.52 26.03
N PRO A 249 -5.11 5.66 26.80
CA PRO A 249 -5.05 5.25 28.20
C PRO A 249 -5.96 6.10 29.09
#